data_1449ab25d16240a4115a67295d22a40f
#
_entry.id   1449ab25d16240a4115a67295d22a40f
#
_cell.length_a   1.000
_cell.length_b   1.000
_cell.length_c   1.000
_cell.angle_alpha   90.00
_cell.angle_beta   90.00
_cell.angle_gamma   90.00
#
_symmetry.space_group_name_H-M   'P 1'
#
loop_
_entity.id
_entity.type
_entity.pdbx_description
1 polymer ?
#
loop_
_entity_poly.entity_id
_entity_poly.type
_entity_poly.pdbx_seq_one_letter_code
_entity_poly.pdbx_strand_id
1 'polypeptide(L)'
;MVDQVKLAGGFSIQFGSQAGLGLNHAIAHQLGGQFHLPHGLANALLLTAVIRFNAGDPGTAKRYARLAKTCHLCPDNANDTASLNALIQHIEQLKTTCKLPTLTNVLKEKKAEWSIRIPDMVQAALADATLRTNPRAADATAIAELLEDLL
;
A
#
# COMPACT_ATOMS: atom_id res chain seq x y z
N MET A 1 2.69 -22.06 17.47
CA MET A 1 2.85 -20.66 17.04
C MET A 1 3.28 -20.51 15.57
N VAL A 2 4.24 -21.32 15.09
CA VAL A 2 4.69 -21.31 13.67
C VAL A 2 3.60 -21.73 12.69
N ASP A 3 2.73 -22.67 13.07
CA ASP A 3 1.67 -23.17 12.19
C ASP A 3 0.51 -22.18 12.00
N GLN A 4 0.21 -21.36 13.01
CA GLN A 4 -0.81 -20.30 12.88
C GLN A 4 -0.35 -19.16 11.98
N VAL A 5 0.94 -18.84 11.96
CA VAL A 5 1.51 -17.82 11.07
C VAL A 5 1.49 -18.31 9.61
N LYS A 6 1.76 -19.60 9.37
CA LYS A 6 1.65 -20.22 8.04
C LYS A 6 0.22 -20.26 7.54
N LEU A 7 -0.75 -20.59 8.39
CA LEU A 7 -2.17 -20.59 8.05
C LEU A 7 -2.68 -19.16 7.74
N ALA A 8 -2.31 -18.17 8.55
CA ALA A 8 -2.68 -16.78 8.31
C ALA A 8 -2.04 -16.23 7.03
N GLY A 9 -0.77 -16.56 6.75
CA GLY A 9 -0.10 -16.19 5.51
C GLY A 9 -0.73 -16.85 4.28
N GLY A 10 -1.03 -18.14 4.34
CA GLY A 10 -1.70 -18.86 3.25
C GLY A 10 -3.10 -18.34 2.96
N PHE A 11 -3.85 -18.00 4.00
CA PHE A 11 -5.19 -17.42 3.88
C PHE A 11 -5.15 -16.02 3.26
N SER A 12 -4.19 -15.19 3.66
CA SER A 12 -3.97 -13.85 3.10
C SER A 12 -3.64 -13.89 1.61
N ILE A 13 -2.77 -14.81 1.18
CA ILE A 13 -2.40 -14.99 -0.23
C ILE A 13 -3.60 -15.45 -1.06
N GLN A 14 -4.39 -16.39 -0.55
CA GLN A 14 -5.54 -16.94 -1.26
C GLN A 14 -6.66 -15.89 -1.42
N PHE A 15 -6.95 -15.10 -0.40
CA PHE A 15 -7.92 -14.00 -0.49
C PHE A 15 -7.41 -12.85 -1.36
N GLY A 16 -6.15 -12.49 -1.27
CA GLY A 16 -5.55 -11.46 -2.10
C GLY A 16 -5.62 -11.79 -3.59
N SER A 17 -5.35 -13.04 -3.96
CA SER A 17 -5.42 -13.46 -5.38
C SER A 17 -6.85 -13.54 -5.92
N GLN A 18 -7.86 -13.79 -5.09
CA GLN A 18 -9.27 -13.79 -5.50
C GLN A 18 -9.90 -12.39 -5.54
N ALA A 19 -9.50 -11.51 -4.64
CA ALA A 19 -10.00 -10.13 -4.56
C ALA A 19 -9.32 -9.17 -5.52
N GLY A 20 -8.20 -9.59 -6.13
CA GLY A 20 -7.30 -8.72 -6.88
C GLY A 20 -6.34 -7.96 -5.95
N LEU A 21 -5.28 -7.43 -6.54
CA LEU A 21 -4.15 -6.88 -5.80
C LEU A 21 -4.09 -5.34 -5.80
N GLY A 22 -4.72 -4.69 -6.78
CA GLY A 22 -4.86 -3.24 -6.86
C GLY A 22 -3.57 -2.45 -7.10
N LEU A 23 -3.68 -1.15 -6.90
CA LEU A 23 -2.62 -0.16 -7.11
C LEU A 23 -1.35 -0.45 -6.32
N ASN A 24 -1.49 -0.99 -5.10
CA ASN A 24 -0.33 -1.30 -4.26
C ASN A 24 0.64 -2.24 -4.96
N HIS A 25 0.13 -3.32 -5.54
CA HIS A 25 0.96 -4.28 -6.27
C HIS A 25 1.42 -3.75 -7.62
N ALA A 26 0.57 -3.02 -8.34
CA ALA A 26 0.95 -2.41 -9.61
C ALA A 26 2.20 -1.52 -9.46
N ILE A 27 2.28 -0.71 -8.39
CA ILE A 27 3.46 0.10 -8.08
C ILE A 27 4.59 -0.76 -7.49
N ALA A 28 4.30 -1.71 -6.59
CA ALA A 28 5.32 -2.55 -5.98
C ALA A 28 6.11 -3.37 -7.00
N HIS A 29 5.47 -3.82 -8.09
CA HIS A 29 6.14 -4.48 -9.20
C HIS A 29 7.18 -3.58 -9.86
N GLN A 30 6.90 -2.28 -9.98
CA GLN A 30 7.83 -1.30 -10.56
C GLN A 30 9.02 -1.07 -9.65
N LEU A 31 8.78 -0.99 -8.33
CA LEU A 31 9.86 -0.88 -7.35
C LEU A 31 10.77 -2.12 -7.36
N GLY A 32 10.19 -3.30 -7.53
CA GLY A 32 10.93 -4.54 -7.70
C GLY A 32 11.77 -4.55 -8.97
N GLY A 33 11.16 -4.19 -10.11
CA GLY A 33 11.81 -4.21 -11.42
C GLY A 33 12.91 -3.15 -11.59
N GLN A 34 12.66 -1.91 -11.13
CA GLN A 34 13.57 -0.80 -11.38
C GLN A 34 14.58 -0.55 -10.26
N PHE A 35 14.19 -0.82 -9.01
CA PHE A 35 15.04 -0.56 -7.84
C PHE A 35 15.48 -1.83 -7.11
N HIS A 36 15.07 -3.00 -7.57
CA HIS A 36 15.40 -4.31 -7.00
C HIS A 36 14.94 -4.46 -5.54
N LEU A 37 13.84 -3.82 -5.17
CA LEU A 37 13.26 -3.98 -3.85
C LEU A 37 12.60 -5.36 -3.71
N PRO A 38 12.83 -6.05 -2.59
CA PRO A 38 12.06 -7.26 -2.28
C PRO A 38 10.57 -6.97 -2.31
N HIS A 39 9.78 -7.85 -2.95
CA HIS A 39 8.35 -7.63 -3.20
C HIS A 39 7.55 -7.30 -1.92
N GLY A 40 7.78 -8.04 -0.83
CA GLY A 40 7.10 -7.77 0.44
C GLY A 40 7.45 -6.39 1.03
N LEU A 41 8.71 -5.98 0.91
CA LEU A 41 9.16 -4.66 1.37
C LEU A 41 8.52 -3.55 0.53
N ALA A 42 8.53 -3.67 -0.80
CA ALA A 42 7.90 -2.71 -1.69
C ALA A 42 6.41 -2.51 -1.34
N ASN A 43 5.66 -3.60 -1.17
CA ASN A 43 4.26 -3.55 -0.77
C ASN A 43 4.06 -2.87 0.60
N ALA A 44 4.89 -3.19 1.59
CA ALA A 44 4.79 -2.59 2.92
C ALA A 44 5.08 -1.08 2.91
N LEU A 45 6.04 -0.64 2.12
CA LEU A 45 6.41 0.78 2.01
C LEU A 45 5.30 1.62 1.37
N LEU A 46 4.59 1.06 0.39
CA LEU A 46 3.51 1.72 -0.35
C LEU A 46 2.16 1.72 0.39
N LEU A 47 1.94 0.75 1.29
CA LEU A 47 0.62 0.39 1.79
C LEU A 47 -0.18 1.58 2.34
N THR A 48 0.41 2.41 3.17
CA THR A 48 -0.31 3.52 3.81
C THR A 48 -0.60 4.67 2.84
N ALA A 49 0.27 4.93 1.87
CA ALA A 49 0.03 5.90 0.81
C ALA A 49 -1.14 5.44 -0.09
N VAL A 50 -1.15 4.17 -0.48
CA VAL A 50 -2.25 3.60 -1.28
C VAL A 50 -3.57 3.54 -0.51
N ILE A 51 -3.55 3.24 0.80
CA ILE A 51 -4.76 3.32 1.64
C ILE A 51 -5.33 4.75 1.64
N ARG A 52 -4.48 5.78 1.80
CA ARG A 52 -4.90 7.18 1.73
C ARG A 52 -5.50 7.52 0.38
N PHE A 53 -4.84 7.13 -0.70
CA PHE A 53 -5.36 7.32 -2.06
C PHE A 53 -6.73 6.66 -2.23
N ASN A 54 -6.86 5.38 -1.90
CA ASN A 54 -8.09 4.63 -2.06
C ASN A 54 -9.23 5.14 -1.17
N ALA A 55 -8.92 5.73 -0.02
CA ALA A 55 -9.90 6.37 0.86
C ALA A 55 -10.55 7.63 0.25
N GLY A 56 -10.05 8.13 -0.88
CA GLY A 56 -10.75 9.13 -1.68
C GLY A 56 -12.05 8.60 -2.31
N ASP A 57 -12.23 7.28 -2.41
CA ASP A 57 -13.53 6.67 -2.68
C ASP A 57 -14.33 6.50 -1.37
N PRO A 58 -15.53 7.12 -1.25
CA PRO A 58 -16.31 7.08 0.00
C PRO A 58 -16.68 5.66 0.46
N GLY A 59 -16.93 4.75 -0.50
CA GLY A 59 -17.25 3.36 -0.20
C GLY A 59 -16.06 2.62 0.42
N THR A 60 -14.88 2.87 -0.12
CA THR A 60 -13.62 2.28 0.35
C THR A 60 -13.21 2.89 1.70
N ALA A 61 -13.36 4.21 1.89
CA ALA A 61 -13.12 4.85 3.18
C ALA A 61 -13.95 4.22 4.30
N LYS A 62 -15.24 3.98 4.07
CA LYS A 62 -16.12 3.29 5.03
C LYS A 62 -15.66 1.85 5.33
N ARG A 63 -15.16 1.12 4.31
CA ARG A 63 -14.62 -0.24 4.52
C ARG A 63 -13.38 -0.22 5.40
N TYR A 64 -12.46 0.73 5.19
CA TYR A 64 -11.28 0.91 6.03
C TYR A 64 -11.64 1.31 7.46
N ALA A 65 -12.60 2.23 7.62
CA ALA A 65 -13.10 2.62 8.94
C ALA A 65 -13.73 1.44 9.69
N ARG A 66 -14.54 0.64 8.99
CA ARG A 66 -15.12 -0.59 9.55
C ARG A 66 -14.02 -1.59 9.95
N LEU A 67 -13.00 -1.78 9.12
CA LEU A 67 -11.86 -2.65 9.43
C LEU A 67 -11.16 -2.21 10.71
N ALA A 68 -10.89 -0.91 10.87
CA ALA A 68 -10.26 -0.36 12.06
C ALA A 68 -11.07 -0.67 13.33
N LYS A 69 -12.39 -0.49 13.28
CA LYS A 69 -13.30 -0.82 14.39
C LYS A 69 -13.32 -2.32 14.68
N THR A 70 -13.45 -3.16 13.65
CA THR A 70 -13.45 -4.62 13.80
C THR A 70 -12.14 -5.15 14.41
N CYS A 71 -11.02 -4.50 14.11
CA CYS A 71 -9.71 -4.82 14.69
C CYS A 71 -9.46 -4.12 16.04
N HIS A 72 -10.44 -3.43 16.61
CA HIS A 72 -10.34 -2.70 17.89
C HIS A 72 -9.19 -1.67 17.91
N LEU A 73 -8.89 -1.04 16.77
CA LEU A 73 -7.85 -0.01 16.66
C LEU A 73 -8.35 1.37 17.12
N CYS A 74 -9.65 1.53 17.24
CA CYS A 74 -10.31 2.75 17.71
C CYS A 74 -11.63 2.39 18.40
N PRO A 75 -12.22 3.33 19.18
CA PRO A 75 -13.56 3.14 19.75
C PRO A 75 -14.63 2.93 18.66
N ASP A 76 -15.66 2.13 18.96
CA ASP A 76 -16.73 1.81 18.01
C ASP A 76 -17.53 3.06 17.55
N ASN A 77 -17.63 4.06 18.43
CA ASN A 77 -18.29 5.34 18.15
C ASN A 77 -17.39 6.36 17.41
N ALA A 78 -16.13 6.03 17.09
CA ALA A 78 -15.27 6.89 16.29
C ALA A 78 -15.88 7.15 14.90
N ASN A 79 -15.74 8.37 14.40
CA ASN A 79 -16.13 8.67 13.02
C ASN A 79 -15.19 7.99 12.01
N ASP A 80 -15.60 7.94 10.75
CA ASP A 80 -14.87 7.21 9.71
C ASP A 80 -13.45 7.76 9.49
N THR A 81 -13.27 9.08 9.57
CA THR A 81 -11.94 9.71 9.42
C THR A 81 -11.00 9.32 10.57
N ALA A 82 -11.48 9.37 11.81
CA ALA A 82 -10.69 8.95 12.96
C ALA A 82 -10.33 7.47 12.91
N SER A 83 -11.28 6.62 12.48
CA SER A 83 -11.07 5.18 12.32
C SER A 83 -10.04 4.87 11.22
N LEU A 84 -10.12 5.56 10.08
CA LEU A 84 -9.12 5.44 9.01
C LEU A 84 -7.72 5.83 9.49
N ASN A 85 -7.61 6.96 10.21
CA ASN A 85 -6.34 7.41 10.76
C ASN A 85 -5.77 6.40 11.77
N ALA A 86 -6.60 5.79 12.60
CA ALA A 86 -6.18 4.76 13.54
C ALA A 86 -5.62 3.52 12.81
N LEU A 87 -6.26 3.10 11.70
CA LEU A 87 -5.75 2.02 10.84
C LEU A 87 -4.36 2.36 10.29
N ILE A 88 -4.20 3.54 9.72
CA ILE A 88 -2.92 4.00 9.15
C ILE A 88 -1.84 4.06 10.22
N GLN A 89 -2.14 4.65 11.38
CA GLN A 89 -1.20 4.72 12.50
C GLN A 89 -0.77 3.33 12.98
N HIS A 90 -1.71 2.39 13.06
CA HIS A 90 -1.39 1.01 13.45
C HIS A 90 -0.43 0.34 12.46
N ILE A 91 -0.65 0.53 11.15
CA ILE A 91 0.25 0.00 10.11
C ILE A 91 1.64 0.64 10.23
N GLU A 92 1.74 1.94 10.46
CA GLU A 92 3.04 2.61 10.65
C GLU A 92 3.75 2.13 11.92
N GLN A 93 3.02 1.88 13.01
CA GLN A 93 3.57 1.27 14.21
C GLN A 93 4.10 -0.14 13.95
N LEU A 94 3.37 -0.95 13.17
CA LEU A 94 3.84 -2.29 12.78
C LEU A 94 5.12 -2.21 11.95
N LYS A 95 5.20 -1.30 10.97
CA LYS A 95 6.42 -1.07 10.19
C LYS A 95 7.60 -0.74 11.11
N THR A 96 7.40 0.15 12.08
CA THR A 96 8.41 0.54 13.07
C THR A 96 8.83 -0.64 13.95
N THR A 97 7.87 -1.38 14.49
CA THR A 97 8.12 -2.55 15.33
C THR A 97 8.89 -3.65 14.58
N CYS A 98 8.56 -3.85 13.31
CA CYS A 98 9.26 -4.77 12.42
C CYS A 98 10.59 -4.21 11.91
N LYS A 99 10.97 -2.99 12.30
CA LYS A 99 12.21 -2.32 11.87
C LYS A 99 12.33 -2.23 10.35
N LEU A 100 11.21 -2.03 9.64
CA LEU A 100 11.26 -1.82 8.21
C LEU A 100 11.95 -0.49 7.90
N PRO A 101 12.84 -0.44 6.89
CA PRO A 101 13.46 0.80 6.47
C PRO A 101 12.41 1.73 5.83
N THR A 102 12.64 3.03 5.82
CA THR A 102 11.87 3.96 4.99
C THR A 102 12.30 3.86 3.52
N LEU A 103 11.44 4.29 2.59
CA LEU A 103 11.78 4.33 1.18
C LEU A 103 13.04 5.20 0.94
N THR A 104 13.11 6.35 1.60
CA THR A 104 14.29 7.22 1.60
C THR A 104 15.57 6.48 1.99
N ASN A 105 15.51 5.62 3.03
CA ASN A 105 16.65 4.85 3.48
C ASN A 105 17.04 3.73 2.51
N VAL A 106 16.07 3.15 1.83
CA VAL A 106 16.31 2.08 0.85
C VAL A 106 16.94 2.65 -0.43
N LEU A 107 16.45 3.80 -0.88
CA LEU A 107 16.91 4.41 -2.13
C LEU A 107 18.22 5.18 -1.99
N LYS A 108 18.57 5.67 -0.78
CA LYS A 108 19.83 6.39 -0.49
C LYS A 108 20.40 7.18 -1.67
N GLU A 109 21.35 6.58 -2.38
CA GLU A 109 22.09 7.16 -3.51
C GLU A 109 21.27 7.22 -4.81
N LYS A 110 20.14 6.50 -4.87
CA LYS A 110 19.27 6.42 -6.05
C LYS A 110 18.12 7.45 -6.05
N LYS A 111 18.16 8.43 -5.14
CA LYS A 111 17.11 9.48 -5.07
C LYS A 111 16.99 10.27 -6.38
N ALA A 112 18.11 10.58 -7.03
CA ALA A 112 18.09 11.27 -8.33
C ALA A 112 17.47 10.42 -9.43
N GLU A 113 17.67 9.10 -9.40
CA GLU A 113 17.06 8.17 -10.34
C GLU A 113 15.54 8.07 -10.15
N TRP A 114 15.04 8.25 -8.92
CA TRP A 114 13.62 8.14 -8.59
C TRP A 114 12.78 9.07 -9.46
N SER A 115 13.04 10.37 -9.42
CA SER A 115 12.28 11.36 -10.19
C SER A 115 12.37 11.11 -11.70
N ILE A 116 13.52 10.66 -12.19
CA ILE A 116 13.73 10.32 -13.60
C ILE A 116 12.88 9.10 -14.01
N ARG A 117 12.69 8.14 -13.10
CA ARG A 117 11.99 6.89 -13.35
C ARG A 117 10.47 6.98 -13.14
N ILE A 118 9.96 8.03 -12.51
CA ILE A 118 8.50 8.18 -12.27
C ILE A 118 7.68 7.99 -13.55
N PRO A 119 8.01 8.61 -14.70
CA PRO A 119 7.21 8.42 -15.91
C PRO A 119 7.14 6.97 -16.37
N ASP A 120 8.26 6.26 -16.33
CA ASP A 120 8.32 4.84 -16.71
C ASP A 120 7.52 3.96 -15.72
N MET A 121 7.65 4.23 -14.42
CA MET A 121 6.89 3.53 -13.37
C MET A 121 5.38 3.74 -13.52
N VAL A 122 4.96 4.96 -13.85
CA VAL A 122 3.55 5.29 -14.09
C VAL A 122 3.00 4.49 -15.26
N GLN A 123 3.68 4.50 -16.41
CA GLN A 123 3.24 3.77 -17.60
C GLN A 123 3.18 2.25 -17.34
N ALA A 124 4.18 1.72 -16.69
CA ALA A 124 4.22 0.30 -16.37
C ALA A 124 3.15 -0.10 -15.32
N ALA A 125 2.87 0.74 -14.32
CA ALA A 125 1.81 0.50 -13.36
C ALA A 125 0.41 0.57 -14.00
N LEU A 126 0.19 1.49 -14.96
CA LEU A 126 -1.06 1.56 -15.73
C LEU A 126 -1.30 0.32 -16.60
N ALA A 127 -0.23 -0.26 -17.12
CA ALA A 127 -0.30 -1.50 -17.91
C ALA A 127 -0.44 -2.77 -17.06
N ASP A 128 -0.19 -2.68 -15.76
CA ASP A 128 -0.22 -3.83 -14.85
C ASP A 128 -1.66 -4.33 -14.63
N ALA A 129 -1.87 -5.63 -14.86
CA ALA A 129 -3.18 -6.26 -14.71
C ALA A 129 -3.76 -6.13 -13.29
N THR A 130 -2.91 -6.02 -12.27
CA THR A 130 -3.34 -5.89 -10.88
C THR A 130 -4.07 -4.58 -10.61
N LEU A 131 -3.79 -3.52 -11.37
CA LEU A 131 -4.45 -2.22 -11.22
C LEU A 131 -5.96 -2.29 -11.46
N ARG A 132 -6.41 -3.19 -12.34
CA ARG A 132 -7.83 -3.31 -12.73
C ARG A 132 -8.78 -3.56 -11.57
N THR A 133 -8.28 -4.09 -10.48
CA THR A 133 -9.07 -4.43 -9.28
C THR A 133 -8.96 -3.38 -8.19
N ASN A 134 -8.29 -2.24 -8.46
CA ASN A 134 -8.20 -1.17 -7.48
C ASN A 134 -9.58 -0.53 -7.23
N PRO A 135 -10.00 -0.31 -5.97
CA PRO A 135 -11.33 0.21 -5.66
C PRO A 135 -11.56 1.65 -6.14
N ARG A 136 -10.50 2.45 -6.26
CA ARG A 136 -10.53 3.80 -6.81
C ARG A 136 -9.75 3.81 -8.12
N ALA A 137 -10.36 4.35 -9.18
CA ALA A 137 -9.65 4.54 -10.44
C ALA A 137 -8.38 5.40 -10.21
N ALA A 138 -7.27 4.96 -10.77
CA ALA A 138 -6.00 5.68 -10.74
C ALA A 138 -5.56 5.94 -12.18
N ASP A 139 -5.42 7.19 -12.54
CA ASP A 139 -4.84 7.65 -13.80
C ASP A 139 -3.34 7.96 -13.65
N ALA A 140 -2.72 8.37 -14.75
CA ALA A 140 -1.30 8.68 -14.77
C ALA A 140 -0.91 9.78 -13.78
N THR A 141 -1.75 10.81 -13.66
CA THR A 141 -1.50 11.95 -12.76
C THR A 141 -1.53 11.51 -11.30
N ALA A 142 -2.58 10.77 -10.92
CA ALA A 142 -2.72 10.27 -9.56
C ALA A 142 -1.58 9.32 -9.14
N ILE A 143 -1.11 8.48 -10.05
CA ILE A 143 0.02 7.59 -9.77
C ILE A 143 1.32 8.39 -9.65
N ALA A 144 1.53 9.39 -10.51
CA ALA A 144 2.71 10.27 -10.45
C ALA A 144 2.77 11.03 -9.11
N GLU A 145 1.69 11.72 -8.74
CA GLU A 145 1.56 12.43 -7.46
C GLU A 145 1.84 11.50 -6.27
N LEU A 146 1.25 10.29 -6.27
CA LEU A 146 1.50 9.32 -5.21
C LEU A 146 2.97 8.93 -5.12
N LEU A 147 3.66 8.74 -6.26
CA LEU A 147 5.08 8.42 -6.29
C LEU A 147 5.96 9.58 -5.84
N GLU A 148 5.62 10.82 -6.20
CA GLU A 148 6.32 12.04 -5.78
C GLU A 148 6.22 12.24 -4.26
N ASP A 149 5.05 12.00 -3.67
CA ASP A 149 4.79 12.15 -2.24
C ASP A 149 5.48 11.08 -1.35
N LEU A 150 6.06 10.05 -1.95
CA LEU A 150 6.73 8.98 -1.19
C LEU A 150 8.15 9.36 -0.70
N LEU A 151 8.77 10.41 -1.21
CA LEU A 151 10.15 10.85 -0.92
C LEU A 151 10.23 12.28 -0.42
#